data_a103ac7ace88010506dae0393bdb3b4c
#
_entry.id   a103ac7ace88010506dae0393bdb3b4c
#
_cell.length_a   1.000
_cell.length_b   1.000
_cell.length_c   1.000
_cell.angle_alpha   90.00
_cell.angle_beta   90.00
_cell.angle_gamma   90.00
#
_symmetry.space_group_name_H-M   'P 1'
#
loop_
_entity.id
_entity.type
_entity.pdbx_description
1 polymer ?
#
loop_
_entity_poly.entity_id
_entity_poly.type
_entity_poly.pdbx_seq_one_letter_code
_entity_poly.pdbx_strand_id
1 'polypeptide(L)'
;MSASTTLARSTIRQLIELGIQDFVLSPGSRNAPLSIALYQAEAKGLINLHVRIDERGAAFFALGISKATGKYVPVICTSGTAVANYLPAVLEAFHSDVNLLLLTADRPERLRRTGSNQPTLQSGIFGDFVHGSFDTASPIDLSHVLDTSGPVHINLQFDEPLLVRDDQDWLTGIHHQSLPKRAHQRTTITPSTRKNVVIVGHDRAGFAVEEIEEFAASIGAPLLVEDHL
;
A
#
# COMPACT_ATOMS: atom_id res chain seq x y z
N MET A 1 24.68 3.06 -13.26
CA MET A 1 23.54 2.67 -12.41
C MET A 1 23.01 1.34 -12.91
N SER A 2 22.70 0.36 -12.05
CA SER A 2 22.04 -0.88 -12.50
C SER A 2 20.54 -0.69 -12.72
N ALA A 3 19.92 -1.55 -13.53
CA ALA A 3 18.45 -1.52 -13.71
C ALA A 3 17.72 -1.68 -12.37
N SER A 4 18.22 -2.55 -11.49
CA SER A 4 17.67 -2.76 -10.14
C SER A 4 17.75 -1.50 -9.26
N THR A 5 18.87 -0.78 -9.31
CA THR A 5 19.00 0.51 -8.59
C THR A 5 18.05 1.56 -9.15
N THR A 6 17.92 1.63 -10.47
CA THR A 6 17.00 2.58 -11.13
C THR A 6 15.54 2.29 -10.76
N LEU A 7 15.12 1.02 -10.81
CA LEU A 7 13.79 0.59 -10.44
C LEU A 7 13.48 0.94 -8.97
N ALA A 8 14.38 0.57 -8.04
CA ALA A 8 14.20 0.84 -6.62
C ALA A 8 14.11 2.34 -6.31
N ARG A 9 15.05 3.14 -6.83
CA ARG A 9 15.07 4.59 -6.60
C ARG A 9 13.85 5.29 -7.21
N SER A 10 13.46 4.91 -8.43
CA SER A 10 12.26 5.45 -9.06
C SER A 10 10.99 5.14 -8.26
N THR A 11 10.85 3.89 -7.77
CA THR A 11 9.72 3.48 -6.93
C THR A 11 9.65 4.30 -5.64
N ILE A 12 10.76 4.38 -4.88
CA ILE A 12 10.76 5.10 -3.60
C ILE A 12 10.58 6.60 -3.83
N ARG A 13 11.21 7.19 -4.85
CA ARG A 13 11.05 8.60 -5.19
C ARG A 13 9.60 8.96 -5.49
N GLN A 14 8.93 8.21 -6.34
CA GLN A 14 7.52 8.44 -6.67
C GLN A 14 6.62 8.36 -5.42
N LEU A 15 6.85 7.37 -4.54
CA LEU A 15 6.08 7.26 -3.29
C LEU A 15 6.27 8.47 -2.38
N ILE A 16 7.50 8.98 -2.26
CA ILE A 16 7.77 10.22 -1.50
C ILE A 16 7.07 11.41 -2.16
N GLU A 17 7.15 11.54 -3.48
CA GLU A 17 6.49 12.60 -4.23
C GLU A 17 4.96 12.57 -4.09
N LEU A 18 4.37 11.37 -3.93
CA LEU A 18 2.95 11.16 -3.62
C LEU A 18 2.58 11.42 -2.15
N GLY A 19 3.53 11.89 -1.32
CA GLY A 19 3.32 12.25 0.07
C GLY A 19 3.26 11.08 1.05
N ILE A 20 3.75 9.91 0.65
CA ILE A 20 3.89 8.75 1.53
C ILE A 20 5.14 8.96 2.40
N GLN A 21 4.95 8.87 3.72
CA GLN A 21 5.99 9.16 4.70
C GLN A 21 6.42 7.93 5.50
N ASP A 22 5.52 6.99 5.78
CA ASP A 22 5.80 5.82 6.59
C ASP A 22 6.04 4.60 5.70
N PHE A 23 7.18 3.92 5.90
CA PHE A 23 7.59 2.73 5.16
C PHE A 23 7.96 1.63 6.15
N VAL A 24 7.45 0.42 5.93
CA VAL A 24 7.75 -0.74 6.77
C VAL A 24 8.61 -1.72 5.97
N LEU A 25 9.77 -2.09 6.50
CA LEU A 25 10.75 -2.92 5.81
C LEU A 25 11.07 -4.19 6.60
N SER A 26 10.88 -5.35 5.97
CA SER A 26 11.50 -6.60 6.39
C SER A 26 12.71 -6.87 5.50
N PRO A 27 13.95 -6.75 6.05
CA PRO A 27 15.16 -6.79 5.24
C PRO A 27 15.47 -8.20 4.72
N GLY A 28 16.03 -8.27 3.51
CA GLY A 28 16.53 -9.48 2.89
C GLY A 28 17.40 -9.20 1.69
N SER A 29 18.06 -10.21 1.14
CA SER A 29 19.03 -9.98 0.07
C SER A 29 18.38 -9.46 -1.22
N ARG A 30 17.20 -9.97 -1.62
CA ARG A 30 16.59 -9.59 -2.90
C ARG A 30 16.02 -8.18 -2.87
N ASN A 31 15.57 -7.68 -1.73
CA ASN A 31 15.11 -6.31 -1.59
C ASN A 31 16.21 -5.31 -1.21
N ALA A 32 17.49 -5.69 -1.28
CA ALA A 32 18.61 -4.80 -0.96
C ALA A 32 18.59 -3.46 -1.73
N PRO A 33 18.24 -3.39 -3.03
CA PRO A 33 18.11 -2.12 -3.74
C PRO A 33 17.10 -1.18 -3.10
N LEU A 34 15.93 -1.69 -2.67
CA LEU A 34 14.91 -0.93 -1.95
C LEU A 34 15.40 -0.52 -0.55
N SER A 35 16.02 -1.45 0.17
CA SER A 35 16.54 -1.18 1.52
C SER A 35 17.53 -0.02 1.54
N ILE A 36 18.44 0.03 0.55
CA ILE A 36 19.41 1.12 0.42
C ILE A 36 18.73 2.43 0.03
N ALA A 37 17.78 2.39 -0.91
CA ALA A 37 17.03 3.57 -1.29
C ALA A 37 16.26 4.16 -0.11
N LEU A 38 15.60 3.31 0.69
CA LEU A 38 14.88 3.71 1.90
C LEU A 38 15.83 4.30 2.95
N TYR A 39 16.95 3.65 3.22
CA TYR A 39 17.98 4.17 4.15
C TYR A 39 18.46 5.56 3.73
N GLN A 40 18.74 5.77 2.43
CA GLN A 40 19.17 7.07 1.91
C GLN A 40 18.08 8.14 2.07
N ALA A 41 16.81 7.79 1.86
CA ALA A 41 15.69 8.71 2.03
C ALA A 41 15.44 9.06 3.51
N GLU A 42 15.54 8.08 4.41
CA GLU A 42 15.45 8.30 5.86
C GLU A 42 16.59 9.20 6.37
N ALA A 43 17.83 8.95 5.93
CA ALA A 43 19.00 9.75 6.29
C ALA A 43 18.86 11.23 5.87
N LYS A 44 18.02 11.53 4.89
CA LYS A 44 17.65 12.90 4.48
C LYS A 44 16.39 13.43 5.18
N GLY A 45 15.79 12.68 6.09
CA GLY A 45 14.57 13.07 6.79
C GLY A 45 13.33 13.15 5.93
N LEU A 46 13.30 12.45 4.78
CA LEU A 46 12.18 12.46 3.84
C LEU A 46 11.10 11.45 4.20
N ILE A 47 11.43 10.41 4.96
CA ILE A 47 10.55 9.32 5.37
C ILE A 47 10.82 8.87 6.79
N ASN A 48 9.85 8.13 7.36
CA ASN A 48 9.98 7.35 8.58
C ASN A 48 10.14 5.88 8.18
N LEU A 49 11.28 5.26 8.48
CA LEU A 49 11.55 3.86 8.16
C LEU A 49 11.37 2.96 9.38
N HIS A 50 10.41 2.05 9.31
CA HIS A 50 10.10 1.09 10.36
C HIS A 50 10.65 -0.29 9.98
N VAL A 51 11.76 -0.71 10.58
CA VAL A 51 12.33 -2.05 10.32
C VAL A 51 11.66 -3.08 11.22
N ARG A 52 11.16 -4.16 10.62
CA ARG A 52 10.54 -5.31 11.29
C ARG A 52 11.04 -6.61 10.67
N ILE A 53 11.50 -7.55 11.50
CA ILE A 53 12.09 -8.80 11.00
C ILE A 53 11.01 -9.81 10.58
N ASP A 54 9.94 -9.94 11.35
CA ASP A 54 8.81 -10.81 11.03
C ASP A 54 7.87 -10.12 10.04
N GLU A 55 7.72 -10.71 8.86
CA GLU A 55 6.94 -10.13 7.76
C GLU A 55 5.45 -10.05 8.08
N ARG A 56 4.89 -11.04 8.78
CA ARG A 56 3.48 -11.01 9.17
C ARG A 56 3.22 -9.85 10.14
N GLY A 57 4.06 -9.70 11.15
CA GLY A 57 3.99 -8.57 12.08
C GLY A 57 4.22 -7.23 11.39
N ALA A 58 5.14 -7.18 10.41
CA ALA A 58 5.40 -5.99 9.59
C ALA A 58 4.17 -5.55 8.82
N ALA A 59 3.45 -6.51 8.19
CA ALA A 59 2.26 -6.20 7.41
C ALA A 59 1.11 -5.68 8.28
N PHE A 60 0.87 -6.26 9.45
CA PHE A 60 -0.11 -5.74 10.40
C PHE A 60 0.28 -4.39 10.99
N PHE A 61 1.58 -4.16 11.20
CA PHE A 61 2.07 -2.85 11.65
C PHE A 61 1.81 -1.77 10.59
N ALA A 62 2.09 -2.05 9.32
CA ALA A 62 1.78 -1.16 8.20
C ALA A 62 0.27 -0.92 8.07
N LEU A 63 -0.54 -1.96 8.21
CA LEU A 63 -2.01 -1.88 8.23
C LEU A 63 -2.50 -0.93 9.33
N GLY A 64 -1.95 -1.04 10.54
CA GLY A 64 -2.32 -0.17 11.67
C GLY A 64 -2.00 1.30 11.38
N ILE A 65 -0.82 1.62 10.85
CA ILE A 65 -0.46 2.99 10.45
C ILE A 65 -1.42 3.48 9.36
N SER A 66 -1.68 2.67 8.33
CA SER A 66 -2.59 3.04 7.26
C SER A 66 -4.00 3.32 7.77
N LYS A 67 -4.53 2.46 8.63
CA LYS A 67 -5.86 2.64 9.25
C LYS A 67 -5.94 3.93 10.07
N ALA A 68 -4.87 4.26 10.80
CA ALA A 68 -4.81 5.48 11.61
C ALA A 68 -4.65 6.77 10.80
N THR A 69 -4.00 6.70 9.65
CA THR A 69 -3.65 7.87 8.83
C THR A 69 -4.51 8.06 7.59
N GLY A 70 -5.22 7.03 7.16
CA GLY A 70 -5.94 6.98 5.88
C GLY A 70 -5.04 6.96 4.64
N LYS A 71 -3.71 6.87 4.81
CA LYS A 71 -2.74 6.92 3.72
C LYS A 71 -2.26 5.53 3.34
N TYR A 72 -1.75 5.38 2.11
CA TYR A 72 -0.98 4.19 1.74
C TYR A 72 0.27 4.07 2.61
N VAL A 73 0.50 2.86 3.12
CA VAL A 73 1.74 2.50 3.81
C VAL A 73 2.39 1.33 3.08
N PRO A 74 3.56 1.55 2.45
CA PRO A 74 4.31 0.48 1.82
C PRO A 74 4.88 -0.50 2.87
N VAL A 75 4.63 -1.79 2.68
CA VAL A 75 5.32 -2.87 3.38
C VAL A 75 6.17 -3.66 2.40
N ILE A 76 7.46 -3.77 2.71
CA ILE A 76 8.51 -4.22 1.79
C ILE A 76 9.15 -5.50 2.32
N CYS A 77 9.21 -6.55 1.51
CA CYS A 77 9.93 -7.79 1.85
C CYS A 77 10.77 -8.34 0.70
N THR A 78 11.57 -9.32 1.04
CA THR A 78 12.33 -10.14 0.10
C THR A 78 11.43 -11.15 -0.62
N SER A 79 12.02 -12.01 -1.45
CA SER A 79 11.30 -13.05 -2.20
C SER A 79 10.96 -14.27 -1.34
N GLY A 80 10.10 -15.13 -1.87
CA GLY A 80 9.78 -16.44 -1.31
C GLY A 80 8.66 -16.38 -0.28
N THR A 81 8.78 -17.15 0.79
CA THR A 81 7.75 -17.25 1.85
C THR A 81 7.49 -15.93 2.57
N ALA A 82 8.41 -14.98 2.56
CA ALA A 82 8.23 -13.62 3.05
C ALA A 82 6.94 -12.99 2.51
N VAL A 83 6.71 -13.11 1.20
CA VAL A 83 5.53 -12.57 0.53
C VAL A 83 4.24 -13.22 1.04
N ALA A 84 4.23 -14.54 1.21
CA ALA A 84 3.06 -15.28 1.68
C ALA A 84 2.64 -14.87 3.10
N ASN A 85 3.58 -14.43 3.94
CA ASN A 85 3.30 -13.95 5.29
C ASN A 85 2.47 -12.65 5.33
N TYR A 86 2.35 -11.93 4.21
CA TYR A 86 1.51 -10.74 4.13
C TYR A 86 0.02 -11.04 3.99
N LEU A 87 -0.35 -12.25 3.53
CA LEU A 87 -1.74 -12.59 3.21
C LEU A 87 -2.74 -12.31 4.35
N PRO A 88 -2.46 -12.60 5.61
CA PRO A 88 -3.42 -12.30 6.70
C PRO A 88 -3.76 -10.80 6.79
N ALA A 89 -2.75 -9.92 6.67
CA ALA A 89 -2.97 -8.48 6.69
C ALA A 89 -3.61 -7.96 5.40
N VAL A 90 -3.34 -8.61 4.26
CA VAL A 90 -3.99 -8.29 2.99
C VAL A 90 -5.49 -8.58 3.04
N LEU A 91 -5.89 -9.71 3.61
CA LEU A 91 -7.31 -10.05 3.82
C LEU A 91 -8.00 -9.00 4.68
N GLU A 92 -7.39 -8.62 5.80
CA GLU A 92 -7.93 -7.58 6.67
C GLU A 92 -8.01 -6.23 5.95
N ALA A 93 -6.96 -5.84 5.22
CA ALA A 93 -6.95 -4.61 4.43
C ALA A 93 -8.05 -4.60 3.37
N PHE A 94 -8.26 -5.72 2.68
CA PHE A 94 -9.29 -5.86 1.64
C PHE A 94 -10.70 -5.72 2.23
N HIS A 95 -11.01 -6.44 3.30
CA HIS A 95 -12.32 -6.41 3.92
C HIS A 95 -12.63 -5.10 4.65
N SER A 96 -11.61 -4.39 5.10
CA SER A 96 -11.72 -3.10 5.80
C SER A 96 -11.44 -1.89 4.90
N ASP A 97 -11.20 -2.09 3.59
CA ASP A 97 -10.87 -1.06 2.60
C ASP A 97 -9.68 -0.16 3.01
N VAL A 98 -8.67 -0.76 3.64
CA VAL A 98 -7.48 -0.06 4.15
C VAL A 98 -6.39 -0.01 3.08
N ASN A 99 -5.80 1.16 2.89
CA ASN A 99 -4.77 1.43 1.88
C ASN A 99 -3.42 0.78 2.24
N LEU A 100 -3.17 -0.43 1.78
CA LEU A 100 -1.93 -1.15 2.02
C LEU A 100 -1.17 -1.36 0.71
N LEU A 101 0.09 -0.95 0.63
CA LEU A 101 0.92 -1.16 -0.54
C LEU A 101 1.95 -2.24 -0.28
N LEU A 102 1.81 -3.37 -0.98
CA LEU A 102 2.69 -4.51 -0.87
C LEU A 102 3.78 -4.41 -1.93
N LEU A 103 5.01 -4.07 -1.54
CA LEU A 103 6.18 -4.04 -2.41
C LEU A 103 7.03 -5.29 -2.17
N THR A 104 6.93 -6.26 -3.05
CA THR A 104 7.65 -7.52 -2.91
C THR A 104 8.80 -7.60 -3.90
N ALA A 105 9.98 -7.92 -3.41
CA ALA A 105 11.14 -8.11 -4.26
C ALA A 105 11.16 -9.52 -4.84
N ASP A 106 11.43 -9.64 -6.12
CA ASP A 106 11.52 -10.93 -6.79
C ASP A 106 12.74 -11.01 -7.72
N ARG A 107 13.01 -12.20 -8.21
CA ARG A 107 13.93 -12.42 -9.33
C ARG A 107 13.26 -12.05 -10.65
N PRO A 108 14.04 -11.73 -11.67
CA PRO A 108 13.51 -11.63 -13.03
C PRO A 108 12.74 -12.87 -13.43
N GLU A 109 11.67 -12.72 -14.17
CA GLU A 109 10.79 -13.81 -14.59
C GLU A 109 11.57 -15.01 -15.18
N ARG A 110 12.60 -14.74 -15.99
CA ARG A 110 13.47 -15.77 -16.58
C ARG A 110 14.15 -16.68 -15.58
N LEU A 111 14.28 -16.28 -14.31
CA LEU A 111 14.97 -17.04 -13.26
C LEU A 111 14.03 -17.76 -12.28
N ARG A 112 12.72 -17.51 -12.36
CA ARG A 112 11.76 -18.04 -11.37
C ARG A 112 11.59 -19.56 -11.41
N ARG A 113 11.84 -20.20 -12.57
CA ARG A 113 11.64 -21.64 -12.78
C ARG A 113 12.95 -22.38 -13.03
N THR A 114 14.08 -21.83 -12.62
CA THR A 114 15.41 -22.39 -12.94
C THR A 114 16.08 -23.07 -11.74
N GLY A 115 15.38 -23.29 -10.63
CA GLY A 115 15.98 -23.82 -9.41
C GLY A 115 16.82 -22.80 -8.63
N SER A 116 16.66 -21.50 -8.92
CA SER A 116 17.27 -20.42 -8.13
C SER A 116 16.86 -20.52 -6.65
N ASN A 117 17.70 -19.99 -5.75
CA ASN A 117 17.38 -20.00 -4.33
C ASN A 117 16.17 -19.12 -4.01
N GLN A 118 15.26 -19.62 -3.18
CA GLN A 118 14.15 -18.87 -2.57
C GLN A 118 13.15 -18.21 -3.57
N PRO A 119 12.81 -18.82 -4.73
CA PRO A 119 11.72 -18.33 -5.55
C PRO A 119 10.39 -18.92 -5.09
N THR A 120 9.31 -18.20 -5.38
CA THR A 120 7.95 -18.72 -5.38
C THR A 120 7.14 -18.05 -6.48
N LEU A 121 5.90 -18.47 -6.69
CA LEU A 121 4.99 -17.81 -7.63
C LEU A 121 4.40 -16.57 -6.94
N GLN A 122 5.13 -15.45 -6.95
CA GLN A 122 4.76 -14.22 -6.24
C GLN A 122 3.77 -13.37 -7.03
N SER A 123 3.92 -13.34 -8.35
CA SER A 123 2.99 -12.61 -9.22
C SER A 123 1.57 -13.16 -9.03
N GLY A 124 0.64 -12.30 -8.61
CA GLY A 124 -0.75 -12.67 -8.37
C GLY A 124 -1.00 -13.54 -7.12
N ILE A 125 -0.04 -13.69 -6.21
CA ILE A 125 -0.17 -14.54 -5.02
C ILE A 125 -1.34 -14.18 -4.11
N PHE A 126 -1.78 -12.92 -4.12
CA PHE A 126 -2.89 -12.43 -3.29
C PHE A 126 -4.26 -12.58 -3.98
N GLY A 127 -4.30 -13.05 -5.24
CA GLY A 127 -5.55 -13.28 -5.97
C GLY A 127 -6.45 -12.04 -5.99
N ASP A 128 -7.73 -12.24 -5.71
CA ASP A 128 -8.77 -11.20 -5.72
C ASP A 128 -8.75 -10.29 -4.47
N PHE A 129 -7.83 -10.53 -3.53
CA PHE A 129 -7.72 -9.73 -2.30
C PHE A 129 -6.85 -8.48 -2.45
N VAL A 130 -6.50 -8.09 -3.66
CA VAL A 130 -5.86 -6.81 -3.99
C VAL A 130 -6.58 -6.14 -5.14
N HIS A 131 -6.73 -4.82 -5.09
CA HIS A 131 -7.41 -4.05 -6.14
C HIS A 131 -6.52 -3.83 -7.38
N GLY A 132 -5.23 -4.06 -7.26
CA GLY A 132 -4.27 -4.06 -8.36
C GLY A 132 -3.11 -5.00 -8.06
N SER A 133 -2.66 -5.74 -9.08
CA SER A 133 -1.48 -6.61 -8.99
C SER A 133 -0.59 -6.37 -10.20
N PHE A 134 0.65 -5.97 -9.96
CA PHE A 134 1.63 -5.60 -10.99
C PHE A 134 2.91 -6.40 -10.80
N ASP A 135 3.49 -6.88 -11.89
CA ASP A 135 4.78 -7.57 -11.91
C ASP A 135 5.69 -6.88 -12.92
N THR A 136 6.74 -6.22 -12.44
CA THR A 136 7.53 -5.35 -13.31
C THR A 136 9.03 -5.39 -13.04
N ALA A 137 9.81 -5.28 -14.12
CA ALA A 137 11.27 -5.09 -14.10
C ALA A 137 11.66 -3.63 -14.40
N SER A 138 10.69 -2.75 -14.66
CA SER A 138 10.90 -1.34 -15.01
C SER A 138 9.99 -0.43 -14.19
N PRO A 139 10.35 0.84 -14.00
CA PRO A 139 9.49 1.80 -13.34
C PRO A 139 8.11 1.90 -14.00
N ILE A 140 7.07 1.99 -13.19
CA ILE A 140 5.68 2.24 -13.60
C ILE A 140 5.19 3.52 -12.94
N ASP A 141 4.12 4.10 -13.46
CA ASP A 141 3.50 5.30 -12.87
C ASP A 141 2.67 4.92 -11.64
N LEU A 142 3.20 5.24 -10.45
CA LEU A 142 2.56 4.93 -9.19
C LEU A 142 1.37 5.84 -8.88
N SER A 143 1.27 7.02 -9.47
CA SER A 143 0.11 7.90 -9.30
C SER A 143 -1.15 7.26 -9.86
N HIS A 144 -1.02 6.58 -10.99
CA HIS A 144 -2.12 5.82 -11.60
C HIS A 144 -2.41 4.50 -10.86
N VAL A 145 -1.36 3.81 -10.43
CA VAL A 145 -1.49 2.53 -9.69
C VAL A 145 -2.20 2.71 -8.35
N LEU A 146 -1.95 3.82 -7.66
CA LEU A 146 -2.53 4.14 -6.34
C LEU A 146 -3.78 5.02 -6.42
N ASP A 147 -4.32 5.26 -7.62
CA ASP A 147 -5.64 5.89 -7.80
C ASP A 147 -6.78 4.89 -7.52
N THR A 148 -6.69 4.24 -6.36
CA THR A 148 -7.68 3.28 -5.86
C THR A 148 -7.68 3.30 -4.34
N SER A 149 -8.64 2.63 -3.69
CA SER A 149 -8.62 2.33 -2.26
C SER A 149 -8.27 0.86 -2.04
N GLY A 150 -7.92 0.51 -0.79
CA GLY A 150 -7.62 -0.85 -0.41
C GLY A 150 -6.21 -1.32 -0.80
N PRO A 151 -5.93 -2.62 -0.67
CA PRO A 151 -4.58 -3.15 -0.87
C PRO A 151 -4.20 -3.23 -2.35
N VAL A 152 -2.93 -2.91 -2.63
CA VAL A 152 -2.30 -3.00 -3.96
C VAL A 152 -0.99 -3.77 -3.86
N HIS A 153 -0.72 -4.67 -4.80
CA HIS A 153 0.51 -5.45 -4.87
C HIS A 153 1.37 -5.06 -6.06
N ILE A 154 2.64 -4.77 -5.81
CA ILE A 154 3.66 -4.55 -6.84
C ILE A 154 4.83 -5.49 -6.58
N ASN A 155 4.99 -6.47 -7.46
CA ASN A 155 6.11 -7.39 -7.47
C ASN A 155 7.23 -6.82 -8.32
N LEU A 156 8.34 -6.44 -7.69
CA LEU A 156 9.47 -5.77 -8.32
C LEU A 156 10.58 -6.77 -8.65
N GLN A 157 10.90 -6.88 -9.92
CA GLN A 157 11.92 -7.79 -10.41
C GLN A 157 13.31 -7.15 -10.36
N PHE A 158 14.16 -7.64 -9.46
CA PHE A 158 15.55 -7.19 -9.32
C PHE A 158 16.53 -8.20 -9.87
N ASP A 159 17.33 -7.76 -10.84
CA ASP A 159 18.43 -8.54 -11.42
C ASP A 159 19.78 -8.14 -10.80
N GLU A 160 20.77 -8.99 -10.93
CA GLU A 160 22.15 -8.70 -10.52
C GLU A 160 22.79 -7.63 -11.46
N PRO A 161 23.64 -6.76 -10.93
CA PRO A 161 24.00 -6.61 -9.54
C PRO A 161 22.93 -5.87 -8.72
N LEU A 162 22.60 -6.41 -7.53
CA LEU A 162 21.63 -5.79 -6.61
C LEU A 162 22.18 -4.51 -5.97
N LEU A 163 23.46 -4.50 -5.69
CA LEU A 163 24.16 -3.40 -5.01
C LEU A 163 25.13 -2.74 -5.99
N VAL A 164 24.93 -1.45 -6.19
CA VAL A 164 25.85 -0.60 -6.94
C VAL A 164 26.24 0.57 -6.04
N ARG A 165 27.53 0.81 -5.91
CA ARG A 165 28.03 2.04 -5.28
C ARG A 165 28.01 3.16 -6.31
N ASP A 166 27.24 4.18 -6.06
CA ASP A 166 27.30 5.44 -6.80
C ASP A 166 27.02 6.61 -5.85
N ASP A 167 27.55 7.77 -6.19
CA ASP A 167 27.43 9.00 -5.41
C ASP A 167 26.31 9.94 -5.95
N GLN A 168 25.39 9.43 -6.75
CA GLN A 168 24.32 10.25 -7.31
C GLN A 168 23.30 10.65 -6.24
N ASP A 169 23.07 11.95 -6.14
CA ASP A 169 21.97 12.48 -5.33
C ASP A 169 20.63 12.38 -6.09
N TRP A 170 20.02 11.21 -6.03
CA TRP A 170 18.77 10.90 -6.70
C TRP A 170 17.53 11.45 -5.98
N LEU A 171 17.71 12.03 -4.78
CA LEU A 171 16.65 12.63 -3.95
C LEU A 171 16.57 14.16 -4.09
N THR A 172 17.37 14.76 -4.97
CA THR A 172 17.30 16.19 -5.26
C THR A 172 16.04 16.54 -6.04
N GLY A 173 15.42 17.69 -5.74
CA GLY A 173 14.26 18.21 -6.50
C GLY A 173 13.02 17.33 -6.38
N ILE A 174 12.75 16.79 -5.20
CA ILE A 174 11.48 16.11 -4.91
C ILE A 174 10.36 17.14 -4.92
N HIS A 175 9.33 16.90 -5.72
CA HIS A 175 8.13 17.69 -5.80
C HIS A 175 6.96 16.89 -5.23
N HIS A 176 6.42 17.33 -4.10
CA HIS A 176 5.25 16.66 -3.52
C HIS A 176 4.01 16.85 -4.40
N GLN A 177 3.42 15.75 -4.80
CA GLN A 177 2.12 15.66 -5.46
C GLN A 177 1.12 15.10 -4.44
N SER A 178 -0.07 15.65 -4.39
CA SER A 178 -1.14 15.04 -3.60
C SER A 178 -1.76 13.91 -4.43
N LEU A 179 -1.91 12.72 -3.85
CA LEU A 179 -2.84 11.75 -4.41
C LEU A 179 -4.23 12.42 -4.51
N PRO A 180 -4.95 12.24 -5.62
CA PRO A 180 -6.28 12.82 -5.75
C PRO A 180 -7.15 12.33 -4.60
N LYS A 181 -7.74 13.25 -3.84
CA LYS A 181 -8.76 12.88 -2.87
C LYS A 181 -9.93 12.32 -3.65
N ARG A 182 -10.27 11.06 -3.43
CA ARG A 182 -11.50 10.50 -3.99
C ARG A 182 -12.67 11.38 -3.55
N ALA A 183 -13.35 11.96 -4.52
CA ALA A 183 -14.63 12.59 -4.26
C ALA A 183 -15.63 11.48 -3.93
N HIS A 184 -16.20 11.51 -2.73
CA HIS A 184 -17.34 10.65 -2.42
C HIS A 184 -18.43 10.90 -3.45
N GLN A 185 -18.89 9.85 -4.14
CA GLN A 185 -20.05 9.99 -5.02
C GLN A 185 -21.27 10.30 -4.16
N ARG A 186 -21.74 11.54 -4.24
CA ARG A 186 -23.01 11.91 -3.62
C ARG A 186 -24.14 11.30 -4.43
N THR A 187 -24.85 10.37 -3.81
CA THR A 187 -26.07 9.81 -4.39
C THR A 187 -27.27 10.49 -3.77
N THR A 188 -28.16 11.03 -4.58
CA THR A 188 -29.43 11.55 -4.10
C THR A 188 -30.38 10.38 -3.85
N ILE A 189 -30.77 10.21 -2.60
CA ILE A 189 -31.75 9.20 -2.19
C ILE A 189 -33.08 9.90 -1.99
N THR A 190 -34.13 9.41 -2.68
CA THR A 190 -35.49 9.82 -2.41
C THR A 190 -36.07 8.92 -1.32
N PRO A 191 -36.38 9.44 -0.12
CA PRO A 191 -36.95 8.64 0.94
C PRO A 191 -38.27 7.98 0.52
N SER A 192 -38.49 6.77 0.99
CA SER A 192 -39.77 6.08 0.79
C SER A 192 -40.92 6.82 1.49
N THR A 193 -42.14 6.71 0.96
CA THR A 193 -43.36 7.16 1.67
C THR A 193 -43.71 6.25 2.84
N ARG A 194 -43.01 5.14 3.02
CA ARG A 194 -43.11 4.22 4.16
C ARG A 194 -42.20 4.66 5.30
N LYS A 195 -42.25 3.93 6.43
CA LYS A 195 -41.31 4.14 7.54
C LYS A 195 -39.88 3.84 7.07
N ASN A 196 -39.00 4.79 7.27
CA ASN A 196 -37.58 4.65 6.97
C ASN A 196 -36.81 4.33 8.27
N VAL A 197 -35.65 3.72 8.14
CA VAL A 197 -34.63 3.54 9.20
C VAL A 197 -33.27 3.81 8.59
N VAL A 198 -32.41 4.51 9.30
CA VAL A 198 -30.99 4.68 8.95
C VAL A 198 -30.20 3.69 9.77
N ILE A 199 -29.44 2.83 9.09
CA ILE A 199 -28.55 1.86 9.73
C ILE A 199 -27.13 2.26 9.36
N VAL A 200 -26.31 2.54 10.39
CA VAL A 200 -24.88 2.82 10.24
C VAL A 200 -24.12 1.59 10.67
N GLY A 201 -23.50 0.95 9.68
CA GLY A 201 -22.57 -0.13 9.91
C GLY A 201 -21.13 0.37 9.99
N HIS A 202 -20.19 -0.50 9.67
CA HIS A 202 -18.77 -0.17 9.63
C HIS A 202 -18.50 1.00 8.67
N ASP A 203 -18.10 2.15 9.23
CA ASP A 203 -17.88 3.37 8.43
C ASP A 203 -16.62 3.27 7.56
N ARG A 204 -16.84 3.15 6.26
CA ARG A 204 -15.79 3.22 5.24
C ARG A 204 -15.79 4.54 4.46
N ALA A 205 -16.80 5.35 4.67
CA ALA A 205 -16.99 6.58 3.89
C ALA A 205 -16.48 7.84 4.61
N GLY A 206 -16.19 7.74 5.91
CA GLY A 206 -15.65 8.84 6.71
C GLY A 206 -16.65 9.98 6.89
N PHE A 207 -17.96 9.68 6.98
CA PHE A 207 -18.96 10.68 7.31
C PHE A 207 -18.82 11.15 8.76
N ALA A 208 -18.97 12.45 9.00
CA ALA A 208 -19.09 12.95 10.36
C ALA A 208 -20.39 12.45 11.01
N VAL A 209 -20.34 12.19 12.32
CA VAL A 209 -21.51 11.72 13.09
C VAL A 209 -22.68 12.69 12.90
N GLU A 210 -22.41 13.98 12.94
CA GLU A 210 -23.37 15.05 12.77
C GLU A 210 -24.08 15.00 11.42
N GLU A 211 -23.35 14.67 10.33
CA GLU A 211 -23.94 14.53 8.98
C GLU A 211 -24.93 13.36 8.91
N ILE A 212 -24.62 12.28 9.61
CA ILE A 212 -25.48 11.09 9.66
C ILE A 212 -26.74 11.38 10.50
N GLU A 213 -26.58 12.03 11.65
CA GLU A 213 -27.69 12.44 12.52
C GLU A 213 -28.62 13.43 11.81
N GLU A 214 -28.07 14.45 11.16
CA GLU A 214 -28.83 15.42 10.37
C GLU A 214 -29.60 14.74 9.23
N PHE A 215 -28.98 13.82 8.52
CA PHE A 215 -29.65 13.06 7.48
C PHE A 215 -30.81 12.22 8.04
N ALA A 216 -30.61 11.47 9.10
CA ALA A 216 -31.67 10.67 9.74
C ALA A 216 -32.84 11.55 10.21
N ALA A 217 -32.55 12.68 10.83
CA ALA A 217 -33.54 13.65 11.28
C ALA A 217 -34.30 14.26 10.09
N SER A 218 -33.64 14.59 8.99
CA SER A 218 -34.26 15.20 7.80
C SER A 218 -35.32 14.33 7.15
N ILE A 219 -35.21 13.00 7.29
CA ILE A 219 -36.18 12.03 6.74
C ILE A 219 -37.09 11.42 7.82
N GLY A 220 -36.98 11.90 9.08
CA GLY A 220 -37.77 11.41 10.21
C GLY A 220 -37.53 9.93 10.53
N ALA A 221 -36.31 9.43 10.31
CA ALA A 221 -35.97 8.03 10.49
C ALA A 221 -35.20 7.79 11.81
N PRO A 222 -35.50 6.70 12.55
CA PRO A 222 -34.64 6.28 13.64
C PRO A 222 -33.26 5.88 13.11
N LEU A 223 -32.24 6.17 13.90
CA LEU A 223 -30.84 5.82 13.64
C LEU A 223 -30.46 4.59 14.47
N LEU A 224 -30.01 3.55 13.78
CA LEU A 224 -29.42 2.36 14.42
C LEU A 224 -27.93 2.36 14.05
N VAL A 225 -27.09 2.31 15.07
CA VAL A 225 -25.62 2.29 14.92
C VAL A 225 -25.14 0.92 15.37
N GLU A 226 -24.30 0.29 14.54
CA GLU A 226 -23.60 -0.93 14.91
C GLU A 226 -22.55 -0.57 15.97
N ASP A 227 -22.62 -1.30 17.11
CA ASP A 227 -21.69 -1.04 18.21
C ASP A 227 -20.30 -1.56 17.83
N HIS A 228 -19.34 -0.68 17.72
CA HIS A 228 -17.95 -1.05 17.49
C HIS A 228 -17.31 -1.37 18.83
N LEU A 229 -17.18 -2.67 19.10
CA LEU A 229 -16.32 -3.18 20.16
C LEU A 229 -14.84 -2.93 19.87
#